data_cc3f447eb8a301e5e4bee75f1a314686
#
_entry.id   cc3f447eb8a301e5e4bee75f1a314686
#
_cell.length_a   1.000
_cell.length_b   1.000
_cell.length_c   1.000
_cell.angle_alpha   90.00
_cell.angle_beta   90.00
_cell.angle_gamma   90.00
#
_symmetry.space_group_name_H-M   'P 1'
#
loop_
_entity.id
_entity.type
_entity.pdbx_description
1 polymer ?
#
loop_
_entity_poly.entity_id
_entity_poly.type
_entity_poly.pdbx_seq_one_letter_code
_entity_poly.pdbx_strand_id
1 'polypeptide(L)'
;AGVDVELRREMWALVRRLRSSGVTVILTTHYIEEAEEMADRIGVIRKGELIVVEDKAVLMRKLGKKELAITLQQPMEQVPATLARWPLALSQGGTVLTYTFDTQREDTGIAALLRALTEHGIDFKDLHSSESSLEDIFVSLVHQDKAPAPSAQRGTPA
;
A
#
# COMPACT_ATOMS: atom_id res chain seq x y z
N ALA A 1 -3.51 -15.96 22.92
CA ALA A 1 -4.08 -15.53 24.17
C ALA A 1 -3.14 -14.53 24.83
N GLY A 2 -3.51 -13.32 24.93
CA GLY A 2 -3.07 -12.11 25.52
C GLY A 2 -1.76 -12.09 26.34
N VAL A 3 -0.68 -11.72 25.67
CA VAL A 3 0.42 -11.06 26.37
C VAL A 3 -0.13 -9.71 26.82
N ASP A 4 0.01 -9.40 28.12
CA ASP A 4 -0.37 -8.12 28.69
C ASP A 4 0.27 -6.98 27.87
N VAL A 5 -0.47 -5.91 27.63
CA VAL A 5 -0.01 -4.76 26.85
C VAL A 5 1.29 -4.17 27.41
N GLU A 6 1.45 -4.21 28.73
CA GLU A 6 2.63 -3.73 29.43
C GLU A 6 3.85 -4.63 29.16
N LEU A 7 3.68 -5.95 29.26
CA LEU A 7 4.72 -6.93 28.95
C LEU A 7 5.15 -6.84 27.46
N ARG A 8 4.20 -6.60 26.55
CA ARG A 8 4.51 -6.39 25.13
C ARG A 8 5.39 -5.14 24.94
N ARG A 9 5.07 -4.04 25.60
CA ARG A 9 5.89 -2.80 25.55
C ARG A 9 7.31 -3.01 26.07
N GLU A 10 7.46 -3.73 27.18
CA GLU A 10 8.77 -4.07 27.77
C GLU A 10 9.59 -4.95 26.82
N MET A 11 8.97 -5.95 26.22
CA MET A 11 9.61 -6.82 25.23
C MET A 11 10.10 -6.01 24.03
N TRP A 12 9.28 -5.10 23.50
CA TRP A 12 9.68 -4.25 22.38
C TRP A 12 10.78 -3.25 22.76
N ALA A 13 10.79 -2.75 23.98
CA ALA A 13 11.87 -1.90 24.48
C ALA A 13 13.21 -2.68 24.57
N LEU A 14 13.17 -3.95 24.96
CA LEU A 14 14.33 -4.84 24.96
C LEU A 14 14.84 -5.10 23.54
N VAL A 15 13.96 -5.43 22.60
CA VAL A 15 14.30 -5.67 21.18
C VAL A 15 14.98 -4.43 20.60
N ARG A 16 14.43 -3.24 20.80
CA ARG A 16 15.04 -1.98 20.34
C ARG A 16 16.45 -1.76 20.92
N ARG A 17 16.65 -2.09 22.20
CA ARG A 17 17.96 -2.00 22.87
C ARG A 17 18.98 -2.97 22.28
N LEU A 18 18.59 -4.24 22.06
CA LEU A 18 19.45 -5.24 21.44
C LEU A 18 19.86 -4.81 20.02
N ARG A 19 18.89 -4.32 19.24
CA ARG A 19 19.16 -3.80 17.90
C ARG A 19 20.14 -2.61 17.92
N SER A 20 19.96 -1.64 18.83
CA SER A 20 20.86 -0.49 18.95
C SER A 20 22.27 -0.86 19.42
N SER A 21 22.45 -2.01 20.07
CA SER A 21 23.77 -2.56 20.43
C SER A 21 24.42 -3.39 19.32
N GLY A 22 23.83 -3.44 18.11
CA GLY A 22 24.36 -4.15 16.95
C GLY A 22 23.96 -5.63 16.87
N VAL A 23 23.03 -6.09 17.71
CA VAL A 23 22.53 -7.48 17.65
C VAL A 23 21.52 -7.60 16.51
N THR A 24 21.71 -8.61 15.66
CA THR A 24 20.71 -8.98 14.65
C THR A 24 19.59 -9.79 15.31
N VAL A 25 18.37 -9.27 15.22
CA VAL A 25 17.18 -9.91 15.78
C VAL A 25 16.33 -10.45 14.62
N ILE A 26 15.95 -11.72 14.69
CA ILE A 26 14.99 -12.33 13.76
C ILE A 26 13.67 -12.48 14.52
N LEU A 27 12.64 -11.80 14.02
CA LEU A 27 11.28 -11.86 14.54
C LEU A 27 10.39 -12.58 13.54
N THR A 28 9.64 -13.57 14.01
CA THR A 28 8.57 -14.19 13.23
C THR A 28 7.24 -13.80 13.85
N THR A 29 6.41 -13.14 13.07
CA THR A 29 5.09 -12.68 13.52
C THR A 29 4.07 -12.84 12.38
N HIS A 30 2.80 -12.91 12.73
CA HIS A 30 1.68 -12.77 11.81
C HIS A 30 0.95 -11.44 12.00
N TYR A 31 1.44 -10.61 12.91
CA TYR A 31 0.95 -9.23 13.10
C TYR A 31 1.80 -8.29 12.24
N ILE A 32 1.20 -7.81 11.17
CA ILE A 32 1.90 -7.01 10.16
C ILE A 32 2.35 -5.67 10.73
N GLU A 33 1.56 -5.08 11.63
CA GLU A 33 1.89 -3.83 12.32
C GLU A 33 3.18 -3.95 13.14
N GLU A 34 3.44 -5.11 13.75
CA GLU A 34 4.69 -5.36 14.50
C GLU A 34 5.90 -5.35 13.54
N ALA A 35 5.75 -5.99 12.37
CA ALA A 35 6.78 -5.98 11.35
C ALA A 35 7.00 -4.56 10.78
N GLU A 36 5.92 -3.81 10.57
CA GLU A 36 5.98 -2.44 10.08
C GLU A 36 6.69 -1.50 11.07
N GLU A 37 6.42 -1.64 12.36
CA GLU A 37 7.03 -0.80 13.41
C GLU A 37 8.51 -1.17 13.64
N MET A 38 8.84 -2.46 13.69
CA MET A 38 10.10 -2.94 14.27
C MET A 38 11.15 -3.38 13.26
N ALA A 39 10.75 -3.83 12.07
CA ALA A 39 11.69 -4.43 11.12
C ALA A 39 12.44 -3.38 10.28
N ASP A 40 13.73 -3.66 10.03
CA ASP A 40 14.51 -2.99 8.99
C ASP A 40 14.35 -3.70 7.65
N ARG A 41 14.33 -5.05 7.69
CA ARG A 41 14.16 -5.92 6.54
C ARG A 41 12.98 -6.85 6.78
N ILE A 42 12.26 -7.18 5.73
CA ILE A 42 11.06 -7.99 5.77
C ILE A 42 11.23 -9.18 4.85
N GLY A 43 10.97 -10.37 5.40
CA GLY A 43 10.80 -11.60 4.64
C GLY A 43 9.34 -12.03 4.68
N VAL A 44 8.73 -12.26 3.52
CA VAL A 44 7.36 -12.77 3.43
C VAL A 44 7.41 -14.25 3.09
N ILE A 45 6.80 -15.08 3.94
CA ILE A 45 6.69 -16.53 3.75
C ILE A 45 5.24 -16.86 3.40
N ARG A 46 5.06 -17.64 2.35
CA ARG A 46 3.75 -18.13 1.91
C ARG A 46 3.86 -19.61 1.51
N LYS A 47 2.97 -20.45 2.05
CA LYS A 47 2.94 -21.90 1.79
C LYS A 47 4.30 -22.59 1.99
N GLY A 48 5.10 -22.11 2.95
CA GLY A 48 6.43 -22.63 3.24
C GLY A 48 7.55 -22.08 2.35
N GLU A 49 7.26 -21.21 1.41
CA GLU A 49 8.23 -20.57 0.53
C GLU A 49 8.47 -19.12 0.91
N LEU A 50 9.74 -18.72 0.85
CA LEU A 50 10.15 -17.32 1.06
C LEU A 50 9.98 -16.57 -0.26
N ILE A 51 8.89 -15.78 -0.39
CA ILE A 51 8.51 -15.12 -1.65
C ILE A 51 9.16 -13.77 -1.86
N VAL A 52 9.57 -13.09 -0.78
CA VAL A 52 10.31 -11.83 -0.84
C VAL A 52 11.19 -11.67 0.38
N VAL A 53 12.37 -11.09 0.20
CA VAL A 53 13.24 -10.56 1.28
C VAL A 53 13.78 -9.23 0.81
N GLU A 54 13.38 -8.16 1.47
CA GLU A 54 13.77 -6.81 1.05
C GLU A 54 13.88 -5.88 2.27
N ASP A 55 14.61 -4.78 2.14
CA ASP A 55 14.53 -3.64 3.05
C ASP A 55 13.11 -3.11 3.11
N LYS A 56 12.60 -2.85 4.33
CA LYS A 56 11.24 -2.31 4.51
C LYS A 56 11.01 -1.04 3.68
N ALA A 57 11.96 -0.08 3.75
CA ALA A 57 11.84 1.17 2.99
C ALA A 57 11.83 0.95 1.47
N VAL A 58 12.59 -0.05 0.98
CA VAL A 58 12.61 -0.41 -0.44
C VAL A 58 11.31 -1.10 -0.83
N LEU A 59 10.81 -2.01 0.01
CA LEU A 59 9.53 -2.71 -0.21
C LEU A 59 8.36 -1.72 -0.29
N MET A 60 8.27 -0.81 0.69
CA MET A 60 7.27 0.25 0.72
C MET A 60 7.34 1.15 -0.51
N ARG A 61 8.55 1.52 -0.94
CA ARG A 61 8.72 2.36 -2.13
C ARG A 61 8.37 1.65 -3.44
N LYS A 62 8.72 0.35 -3.58
CA LYS A 62 8.48 -0.42 -4.80
C LYS A 62 7.02 -0.86 -4.98
N LEU A 63 6.37 -1.24 -3.88
CA LEU A 63 5.04 -1.86 -3.90
C LEU A 63 3.97 -0.99 -3.24
N GLY A 64 4.35 -0.03 -2.43
CA GLY A 64 3.44 0.92 -1.81
C GLY A 64 2.83 1.86 -2.86
N LYS A 65 1.57 2.15 -2.68
CA LYS A 65 0.84 3.15 -3.47
C LYS A 65 0.51 4.31 -2.54
N LYS A 66 0.47 5.50 -3.09
CA LYS A 66 -0.12 6.64 -2.40
C LYS A 66 -1.51 6.91 -2.95
N GLU A 67 -2.39 7.25 -2.05
CA GLU A 67 -3.77 7.53 -2.37
C GLU A 67 -4.16 8.91 -1.85
N LEU A 68 -4.92 9.62 -2.65
CA LEU A 68 -5.59 10.84 -2.26
C LEU A 68 -7.09 10.56 -2.20
N ALA A 69 -7.63 10.51 -1.00
CA ALA A 69 -9.06 10.45 -0.77
C ALA A 69 -9.63 11.86 -0.81
N ILE A 70 -10.56 12.08 -1.71
CA ILE A 70 -11.23 13.36 -1.95
C ILE A 70 -12.68 13.20 -1.49
N THR A 71 -13.05 13.83 -0.38
CA THR A 71 -14.42 13.79 0.11
C THR A 71 -15.26 14.83 -0.64
N LEU A 72 -16.23 14.36 -1.41
CA LEU A 72 -17.08 15.19 -2.24
C LEU A 72 -18.15 15.90 -1.41
N GLN A 73 -18.57 17.10 -1.85
CA GLN A 73 -19.69 17.81 -1.23
C GLN A 73 -21.03 17.12 -1.53
N GLN A 74 -21.19 16.62 -2.75
CA GLN A 74 -22.35 15.86 -3.18
C GLN A 74 -21.93 14.47 -3.67
N PRO A 75 -22.67 13.42 -3.32
CA PRO A 75 -22.37 12.09 -3.80
C PRO A 75 -22.57 12.03 -5.33
N MET A 76 -21.70 11.25 -5.99
CA MET A 76 -21.83 10.99 -7.42
C MET A 76 -22.08 9.50 -7.67
N GLU A 77 -22.83 9.17 -8.71
CA GLU A 77 -23.14 7.77 -9.05
C GLU A 77 -22.00 7.09 -9.80
N GLN A 78 -21.28 7.85 -10.63
CA GLN A 78 -20.17 7.35 -11.45
C GLN A 78 -19.15 8.42 -11.74
N VAL A 79 -17.90 8.01 -11.94
CA VAL A 79 -16.82 8.91 -12.35
C VAL A 79 -17.06 9.35 -13.82
N PRO A 80 -17.08 10.64 -14.11
CA PRO A 80 -17.24 11.13 -15.49
C PRO A 80 -16.15 10.61 -16.43
N ALA A 81 -16.53 10.25 -17.66
CA ALA A 81 -15.60 9.75 -18.67
C ALA A 81 -14.45 10.73 -18.98
N THR A 82 -14.67 12.03 -18.81
CA THR A 82 -13.66 13.08 -18.97
C THR A 82 -12.52 12.99 -17.95
N LEU A 83 -12.76 12.33 -16.83
CA LEU A 83 -11.77 12.07 -15.77
C LEU A 83 -11.11 10.69 -15.89
N ALA A 84 -11.41 9.89 -16.91
CA ALA A 84 -10.91 8.52 -17.08
C ALA A 84 -9.38 8.42 -17.24
N ARG A 85 -8.69 9.53 -17.51
CA ARG A 85 -7.22 9.57 -17.57
C ARG A 85 -6.55 9.38 -16.21
N TRP A 86 -7.27 9.60 -15.11
CA TRP A 86 -6.79 9.35 -13.76
C TRP A 86 -7.34 8.02 -13.25
N PRO A 87 -6.55 7.20 -12.55
CA PRO A 87 -7.04 6.00 -11.89
C PRO A 87 -7.86 6.39 -10.65
N LEU A 88 -9.15 6.63 -10.87
CA LEU A 88 -10.11 7.06 -9.86
C LEU A 88 -11.03 5.90 -9.47
N ALA A 89 -11.26 5.74 -8.18
CA ALA A 89 -12.24 4.81 -7.63
C ALA A 89 -13.24 5.56 -6.75
N LEU A 90 -14.52 5.22 -6.91
CA LEU A 90 -15.61 5.81 -6.13
C LEU A 90 -16.00 4.85 -5.01
N SER A 91 -16.15 5.35 -3.78
CA SER A 91 -16.48 4.55 -2.60
C SER A 91 -17.46 5.29 -1.68
N GLN A 92 -17.84 4.65 -0.59
CA GLN A 92 -18.75 5.20 0.43
C GLN A 92 -20.05 5.78 -0.15
N GLY A 93 -20.71 5.02 -1.05
CA GLY A 93 -21.95 5.47 -1.66
C GLY A 93 -21.79 6.72 -2.56
N GLY A 94 -20.62 6.88 -3.16
CA GLY A 94 -20.34 8.00 -4.07
C GLY A 94 -19.83 9.27 -3.39
N THR A 95 -19.55 9.24 -2.10
CA THR A 95 -19.10 10.43 -1.35
C THR A 95 -17.59 10.59 -1.29
N VAL A 96 -16.82 9.53 -1.57
CA VAL A 96 -15.35 9.56 -1.57
C VAL A 96 -14.81 9.12 -2.91
N LEU A 97 -13.99 9.97 -3.51
CA LEU A 97 -13.25 9.70 -4.74
C LEU A 97 -11.78 9.45 -4.39
N THR A 98 -11.28 8.26 -4.64
CA THR A 98 -9.89 7.88 -4.34
C THR A 98 -9.06 7.93 -5.62
N TYR A 99 -7.97 8.69 -5.59
CA TYR A 99 -6.96 8.76 -6.63
C TYR A 99 -5.70 8.04 -6.18
N THR A 100 -5.33 6.98 -6.89
CA THR A 100 -4.08 6.25 -6.65
C THR A 100 -2.99 6.80 -7.55
N PHE A 101 -1.85 7.20 -6.99
CA PHE A 101 -0.75 7.79 -7.73
C PHE A 101 0.62 7.23 -7.34
N ASP A 102 1.57 7.32 -8.27
CA ASP A 102 2.95 6.91 -8.08
C ASP A 102 3.78 8.09 -7.57
N THR A 103 4.43 7.90 -6.42
CA THR A 103 5.30 8.93 -5.82
C THR A 103 6.69 9.00 -6.43
N GLN A 104 7.04 8.07 -7.28
CA GLN A 104 8.33 8.09 -7.98
C GLN A 104 8.34 9.08 -9.18
N ARG A 105 7.17 9.57 -9.56
CA ARG A 105 7.04 10.59 -10.59
C ARG A 105 7.20 11.98 -9.98
N GLU A 106 7.98 12.85 -10.64
CA GLU A 106 8.10 14.27 -10.25
C GLU A 106 6.74 14.99 -10.25
N ASP A 107 5.87 14.63 -11.19
CA ASP A 107 4.48 15.13 -11.23
C ASP A 107 3.51 14.00 -10.80
N THR A 108 2.93 14.15 -9.64
CA THR A 108 1.91 13.25 -9.11
C THR A 108 0.54 13.40 -9.80
N GLY A 109 0.35 14.43 -10.61
CA GLY A 109 -0.91 14.74 -11.28
C GLY A 109 -2.03 15.26 -10.37
N ILE A 110 -1.80 15.40 -9.06
CA ILE A 110 -2.80 15.85 -8.08
C ILE A 110 -3.34 17.23 -8.45
N ALA A 111 -2.46 18.20 -8.73
CA ALA A 111 -2.87 19.56 -9.06
C ALA A 111 -3.70 19.64 -10.34
N ALA A 112 -3.40 18.79 -11.33
CA ALA A 112 -4.17 18.69 -12.56
C ALA A 112 -5.54 18.04 -12.33
N LEU A 113 -5.59 17.01 -11.46
CA LEU A 113 -6.84 16.36 -11.07
C LEU A 113 -7.77 17.35 -10.35
N LEU A 114 -7.27 18.07 -9.33
CA LEU A 114 -8.09 19.00 -8.55
C LEU A 114 -8.65 20.13 -9.44
N ARG A 115 -7.87 20.64 -10.38
CA ARG A 115 -8.36 21.61 -11.38
C ARG A 115 -9.47 21.01 -12.25
N ALA A 116 -9.26 19.79 -12.75
CA ALA A 116 -10.28 19.14 -13.58
C ALA A 116 -11.58 18.88 -12.79
N LEU A 117 -11.53 18.51 -11.52
CA LEU A 117 -12.72 18.38 -10.69
C LEU A 117 -13.48 19.70 -10.61
N THR A 118 -12.79 20.82 -10.32
CA THR A 118 -13.39 22.15 -10.25
C THR A 118 -13.99 22.58 -11.61
N GLU A 119 -13.29 22.35 -12.71
CA GLU A 119 -13.78 22.64 -14.08
C GLU A 119 -15.05 21.85 -14.45
N HIS A 120 -15.23 20.67 -13.86
CA HIS A 120 -16.43 19.85 -14.05
C HIS A 120 -17.53 20.12 -13.00
N GLY A 121 -17.37 21.15 -12.16
CA GLY A 121 -18.34 21.50 -11.12
C GLY A 121 -18.42 20.44 -10.00
N ILE A 122 -17.37 19.66 -9.81
CA ILE A 122 -17.28 18.65 -8.75
C ILE A 122 -16.59 19.29 -7.54
N ASP A 123 -17.39 19.71 -6.57
CA ASP A 123 -16.90 20.32 -5.34
C ASP A 123 -16.54 19.26 -4.30
N PHE A 124 -15.49 19.55 -3.53
CA PHE A 124 -15.03 18.68 -2.45
C PHE A 124 -14.86 19.48 -1.16
N LYS A 125 -14.97 18.80 -0.02
CA LYS A 125 -14.92 19.42 1.31
C LYS A 125 -13.70 19.01 2.12
N ASP A 126 -13.03 17.90 1.74
CA ASP A 126 -11.86 17.39 2.45
C ASP A 126 -10.94 16.61 1.52
N LEU A 127 -9.64 16.65 1.83
CA LEU A 127 -8.57 15.94 1.14
C LEU A 127 -7.71 15.21 2.17
N HIS A 128 -7.61 13.90 2.05
CA HIS A 128 -6.77 13.08 2.91
C HIS A 128 -5.80 12.26 2.08
N SER A 129 -4.50 12.42 2.34
CA SER A 129 -3.47 11.61 1.68
C SER A 129 -3.03 10.48 2.60
N SER A 130 -3.04 9.27 2.09
CA SER A 130 -2.55 8.07 2.78
C SER A 130 -1.51 7.34 1.94
N GLU A 131 -0.64 6.60 2.61
CA GLU A 131 0.27 5.64 1.98
C GLU A 131 -0.23 4.24 2.27
N SER A 132 0.00 3.31 1.34
CA SER A 132 -0.26 1.90 1.59
C SER A 132 0.47 1.43 2.83
N SER A 133 -0.20 0.69 3.67
CA SER A 133 0.39 -0.02 4.79
C SER A 133 1.19 -1.23 4.28
N LEU A 134 2.02 -1.80 5.15
CA LEU A 134 2.66 -3.09 4.86
C LEU A 134 1.62 -4.21 4.67
N GLU A 135 0.46 -4.08 5.32
CA GLU A 135 -0.67 -5.01 5.17
C GLU A 135 -1.22 -4.99 3.74
N ASP A 136 -1.43 -3.80 3.15
CA ASP A 136 -1.89 -3.67 1.76
C ASP A 136 -0.90 -4.30 0.77
N ILE A 137 0.40 -4.10 1.02
CA ILE A 137 1.47 -4.70 0.23
C ILE A 137 1.45 -6.22 0.38
N PHE A 138 1.32 -6.73 1.61
CA PHE A 138 1.23 -8.16 1.88
C PHE A 138 0.04 -8.79 1.16
N VAL A 139 -1.14 -8.20 1.28
CA VAL A 139 -2.36 -8.65 0.59
C VAL A 139 -2.13 -8.69 -0.92
N SER A 140 -1.50 -7.67 -1.49
CA SER A 140 -1.19 -7.64 -2.92
C SER A 140 -0.25 -8.76 -3.35
N LEU A 141 0.82 -9.03 -2.57
CA LEU A 141 1.78 -10.11 -2.83
C LEU A 141 1.14 -11.50 -2.75
N VAL A 142 0.22 -11.69 -1.81
CA VAL A 142 -0.48 -12.97 -1.63
C VAL A 142 -1.51 -13.23 -2.73
N HIS A 143 -2.13 -12.19 -3.31
CA HIS A 143 -3.17 -12.29 -4.33
C HIS A 143 -2.65 -12.29 -5.78
N GLN A 144 -1.38 -11.99 -6.04
CA GLN A 144 -0.81 -11.93 -7.40
C GLN A 144 -0.83 -13.27 -8.17
N ASP A 145 -1.12 -14.41 -7.53
CA ASP A 145 -1.26 -15.72 -8.19
C ASP A 145 -2.53 -15.92 -9.02
N LYS A 146 -3.41 -14.91 -9.16
CA LYS A 146 -4.60 -15.00 -10.02
C LYS A 146 -4.40 -14.50 -11.45
N ALA A 147 -3.21 -13.99 -11.81
CA ALA A 147 -2.89 -13.67 -13.19
C ALA A 147 -2.32 -14.91 -13.89
N PRO A 148 -2.88 -15.39 -15.02
CA PRO A 148 -2.29 -16.48 -15.77
C PRO A 148 -0.91 -16.06 -16.29
N ALA A 149 0.09 -16.94 -16.10
CA ALA A 149 1.42 -16.77 -16.65
C ALA A 149 1.33 -16.49 -18.15
N PRO A 150 2.13 -15.57 -18.72
CA PRO A 150 2.20 -15.43 -20.16
C PRO A 150 2.69 -16.75 -20.75
N SER A 151 1.87 -17.36 -21.58
CA SER A 151 2.18 -18.58 -22.30
C SER A 151 3.47 -18.38 -23.11
N ALA A 152 4.55 -19.05 -22.68
CA ALA A 152 5.75 -19.14 -23.43
C ALA A 152 5.43 -19.81 -24.78
N GLN A 153 5.43 -19.01 -25.84
CA GLN A 153 5.39 -19.53 -27.21
C GLN A 153 6.66 -20.36 -27.41
N ARG A 154 6.49 -21.65 -27.36
CA ARG A 154 7.52 -22.58 -27.85
C ARG A 154 7.61 -22.38 -29.38
N GLY A 155 8.63 -21.67 -29.82
CA GLY A 155 9.03 -21.68 -31.20
C GLY A 155 9.42 -23.13 -31.61
N THR A 156 8.70 -23.66 -32.57
CA THR A 156 9.05 -24.89 -33.27
C THR A 156 10.21 -24.59 -34.23
N PRO A 157 11.34 -25.29 -34.17
CA PRO A 157 12.34 -25.19 -35.23
C PRO A 157 11.88 -26.05 -36.41
N ALA A 158 11.95 -25.48 -37.59
CA ALA A 158 11.89 -26.18 -38.85
C ALA A 158 13.20 -26.95 -39.15
#